data_03b0cec4f4bdbb698a0857c8cd9144d9
#
_entry.id   03b0cec4f4bdbb698a0857c8cd9144d9
#
_cell.length_a   1.000
_cell.length_b   1.000
_cell.length_c   1.000
_cell.angle_alpha   90.00
_cell.angle_beta   90.00
_cell.angle_gamma   90.00
#
_symmetry.space_group_name_H-M   'P 1'
#
loop_
_entity.id
_entity.type
_entity.pdbx_description
1 polymer ?
#
loop_
_entity_poly.entity_id
_entity_poly.type
_entity_poly.pdbx_seq_one_letter_code
_entity_poly.pdbx_strand_id
1 'polypeptide(L)'
;FAELIATPAVSGSYIWHRRPWSADCFATMQIAICDAETDGEAEAFYCTARAAGVAVNVIDKPDWCEFQFGSIVNRSPAVISISTDGAAPILGQAIRRRIETLIPPALAGWAQLAQTIRNAVNECLLPGAQRRAFWESFVDRAFGAEPQQDTVEDLLRQTNEIRAGGSRGQGRVTLVGAGPGDAELLTLKAVRALQ
;
A
#
# COMPACT_ATOMS: atom_id res chain seq x y z
N PHE A 1 -14.55 -6.77 -22.03
CA PHE A 1 -13.19 -6.81 -22.64
C PHE A 1 -12.97 -5.63 -23.60
N ALA A 2 -13.88 -5.36 -24.55
CA ALA A 2 -13.74 -4.23 -25.50
C ALA A 2 -13.65 -2.87 -24.79
N GLU A 3 -14.41 -2.67 -23.72
CA GLU A 3 -14.33 -1.44 -22.89
C GLU A 3 -13.02 -1.31 -22.13
N LEU A 4 -12.44 -2.41 -21.65
CA LEU A 4 -11.17 -2.42 -20.92
C LEU A 4 -10.00 -2.03 -21.84
N ILE A 5 -10.04 -2.45 -23.11
CA ILE A 5 -9.03 -2.11 -24.11
C ILE A 5 -9.15 -0.65 -24.59
N ALA A 6 -10.37 -0.12 -24.55
CA ALA A 6 -10.64 1.29 -24.89
C ALA A 6 -10.21 2.27 -23.78
N THR A 7 -10.03 1.75 -22.53
CA THR A 7 -9.57 2.58 -21.41
C THR A 7 -8.05 2.68 -21.43
N PRO A 8 -7.47 3.88 -21.45
CA PRO A 8 -6.01 4.00 -21.43
C PRO A 8 -5.45 3.37 -20.15
N ALA A 9 -4.44 2.52 -20.32
CA ALA A 9 -3.70 1.95 -19.19
C ALA A 9 -3.05 3.10 -18.40
N VAL A 10 -3.13 3.03 -17.07
CA VAL A 10 -2.46 4.01 -16.17
C VAL A 10 -0.94 4.00 -16.40
N SER A 11 -0.39 2.82 -16.71
CA SER A 11 0.98 2.65 -17.24
C SER A 11 1.03 1.33 -18.01
N GLY A 12 1.78 1.30 -19.10
CA GLY A 12 1.92 0.12 -19.95
C GLY A 12 0.93 0.05 -21.11
N SER A 13 0.77 -1.13 -21.70
CA SER A 13 -0.11 -1.40 -22.82
C SER A 13 -0.86 -2.72 -22.65
N TYR A 14 -2.05 -2.80 -23.22
CA TYR A 14 -2.82 -4.03 -23.30
C TYR A 14 -2.67 -4.63 -24.70
N ILE A 15 -2.38 -5.93 -24.77
CA ILE A 15 -2.35 -6.70 -26.02
C ILE A 15 -3.45 -7.77 -25.93
N TRP A 16 -4.41 -7.70 -26.84
CA TRP A 16 -5.48 -8.67 -26.91
C TRP A 16 -5.24 -9.68 -28.02
N HIS A 17 -5.00 -10.95 -27.64
CA HIS A 17 -4.90 -12.06 -28.56
C HIS A 17 -6.25 -12.76 -28.67
N ARG A 18 -6.93 -12.65 -29.82
CA ARG A 18 -8.21 -13.31 -30.11
C ARG A 18 -7.99 -14.78 -30.47
N ARG A 19 -7.40 -15.53 -29.56
CA ARG A 19 -7.17 -16.98 -29.72
C ARG A 19 -7.21 -17.67 -28.36
N PRO A 20 -7.48 -18.98 -28.30
CA PRO A 20 -7.24 -19.75 -27.10
C PRO A 20 -5.80 -19.59 -26.61
N TRP A 21 -5.57 -19.75 -25.33
CA TRP A 21 -4.23 -19.74 -24.77
C TRP A 21 -3.45 -21.00 -25.21
N SER A 22 -2.16 -20.94 -25.22
CA SER A 22 -1.23 -22.02 -25.53
C SER A 22 0.09 -21.77 -24.81
N ALA A 23 0.96 -22.77 -24.74
CA ALA A 23 2.21 -22.70 -23.96
C ALA A 23 3.11 -21.51 -24.31
N ASP A 24 3.08 -21.06 -25.56
CA ASP A 24 3.84 -19.89 -26.02
C ASP A 24 3.39 -18.56 -25.35
N CYS A 25 2.16 -18.51 -24.82
CA CYS A 25 1.67 -17.33 -24.10
C CYS A 25 2.46 -17.06 -22.83
N PHE A 26 3.10 -18.06 -22.23
CA PHE A 26 3.81 -17.93 -20.95
C PHE A 26 5.28 -17.57 -21.09
N ALA A 27 5.85 -17.58 -22.29
CA ALA A 27 7.31 -17.47 -22.51
C ALA A 27 7.98 -16.20 -21.91
N THR A 28 7.22 -15.11 -21.73
CA THR A 28 7.73 -13.84 -21.18
C THR A 28 6.91 -13.32 -20.01
N MET A 29 5.99 -14.13 -19.49
CA MET A 29 5.09 -13.73 -18.42
C MET A 29 5.72 -13.97 -17.03
N GLN A 30 5.36 -13.15 -16.08
CA GLN A 30 5.75 -13.31 -14.67
C GLN A 30 4.59 -13.86 -13.85
N ILE A 31 3.36 -13.49 -14.21
CA ILE A 31 2.13 -13.96 -13.58
C ILE A 31 1.09 -14.31 -14.66
N ALA A 32 0.25 -15.27 -14.36
CA ALA A 32 -0.86 -15.68 -15.23
C ALA A 32 -2.14 -15.80 -14.41
N ILE A 33 -3.25 -15.35 -14.99
CA ILE A 33 -4.58 -15.43 -14.39
C ILE A 33 -5.49 -16.12 -15.40
N CYS A 34 -6.25 -17.11 -14.92
CA CYS A 34 -7.21 -17.84 -15.74
C CYS A 34 -8.59 -17.79 -15.10
N ASP A 35 -9.61 -17.64 -15.95
CA ASP A 35 -11.01 -17.90 -15.62
C ASP A 35 -11.40 -19.20 -16.34
N ALA A 36 -11.23 -20.34 -15.64
CA ALA A 36 -11.42 -21.67 -16.19
C ALA A 36 -12.82 -22.18 -15.86
N GLU A 37 -13.56 -22.64 -16.87
CA GLU A 37 -14.91 -23.19 -16.68
C GLU A 37 -14.87 -24.58 -16.00
N THR A 38 -13.85 -25.39 -16.28
CA THR A 38 -13.70 -26.75 -15.74
C THR A 38 -12.41 -26.93 -14.94
N ASP A 39 -12.39 -27.96 -14.08
CA ASP A 39 -11.17 -28.28 -13.32
C ASP A 39 -10.06 -28.82 -14.25
N GLY A 40 -10.43 -29.54 -15.31
CA GLY A 40 -9.46 -30.02 -16.30
C GLY A 40 -8.77 -28.85 -17.05
N GLU A 41 -9.50 -27.77 -17.35
CA GLU A 41 -8.92 -26.58 -17.94
C GLU A 41 -8.02 -25.85 -16.92
N ALA A 42 -8.47 -25.75 -15.68
CA ALA A 42 -7.70 -25.15 -14.60
C ALA A 42 -6.35 -25.88 -14.39
N GLU A 43 -6.39 -27.22 -14.32
CA GLU A 43 -5.20 -28.06 -14.19
C GLU A 43 -4.25 -27.89 -15.38
N ALA A 44 -4.77 -27.96 -16.60
CA ALA A 44 -3.96 -27.80 -17.80
C ALA A 44 -3.27 -26.43 -17.86
N PHE A 45 -4.01 -25.37 -17.55
CA PHE A 45 -3.46 -24.02 -17.48
C PHE A 45 -2.38 -23.91 -16.39
N TYR A 46 -2.68 -24.36 -15.18
CA TYR A 46 -1.77 -24.34 -14.04
C TYR A 46 -0.48 -25.09 -14.33
N CYS A 47 -0.57 -26.35 -14.80
CA CYS A 47 0.61 -27.16 -15.10
C CYS A 47 1.47 -26.53 -16.21
N THR A 48 0.85 -25.97 -17.25
CA THR A 48 1.57 -25.37 -18.38
C THR A 48 2.28 -24.08 -17.96
N ALA A 49 1.61 -23.21 -17.22
CA ALA A 49 2.20 -21.96 -16.74
C ALA A 49 3.34 -22.22 -15.73
N ARG A 50 3.15 -23.16 -14.80
CA ARG A 50 4.20 -23.57 -13.87
C ARG A 50 5.42 -24.15 -14.54
N ALA A 51 5.23 -24.97 -15.56
CA ALA A 51 6.35 -25.51 -16.34
C ALA A 51 7.17 -24.41 -17.02
N ALA A 52 6.55 -23.26 -17.33
CA ALA A 52 7.21 -22.05 -17.83
C ALA A 52 7.79 -21.15 -16.72
N GLY A 53 7.64 -21.50 -15.43
CA GLY A 53 8.12 -20.71 -14.30
C GLY A 53 7.22 -19.49 -13.97
N VAL A 54 5.97 -19.50 -14.38
CA VAL A 54 5.01 -18.40 -14.23
C VAL A 54 4.08 -18.69 -13.06
N ALA A 55 3.96 -17.75 -12.13
CA ALA A 55 3.03 -17.86 -11.00
C ALA A 55 1.58 -17.75 -11.47
N VAL A 56 0.69 -18.59 -10.93
CA VAL A 56 -0.67 -18.80 -11.41
C VAL A 56 -1.73 -18.43 -10.38
N ASN A 57 -2.80 -17.83 -10.86
CA ASN A 57 -4.07 -17.72 -10.14
C ASN A 57 -5.21 -18.15 -11.07
N VAL A 58 -6.00 -19.13 -10.65
CA VAL A 58 -7.24 -19.53 -11.33
C VAL A 58 -8.41 -19.02 -10.50
N ILE A 59 -9.26 -18.20 -11.12
CA ILE A 59 -10.38 -17.52 -10.45
C ILE A 59 -11.33 -18.55 -9.87
N ASP A 60 -11.71 -18.36 -8.60
CA ASP A 60 -12.62 -19.22 -7.83
C ASP A 60 -12.16 -20.70 -7.67
N LYS A 61 -10.89 -21.00 -7.96
CA LYS A 61 -10.30 -22.33 -7.83
C LYS A 61 -9.00 -22.30 -7.02
N PRO A 62 -9.09 -22.23 -5.67
CA PRO A 62 -7.94 -22.03 -4.78
C PRO A 62 -6.85 -23.10 -4.91
N ASP A 63 -7.21 -24.35 -5.22
CA ASP A 63 -6.25 -25.46 -5.40
C ASP A 63 -5.27 -25.23 -6.57
N TRP A 64 -5.62 -24.35 -7.50
CA TRP A 64 -4.83 -23.97 -8.67
C TRP A 64 -4.24 -22.54 -8.55
N CYS A 65 -4.09 -22.02 -7.32
CA CYS A 65 -3.58 -20.69 -7.06
C CYS A 65 -2.26 -20.73 -6.29
N GLU A 66 -1.22 -20.08 -6.81
CA GLU A 66 0.04 -19.85 -6.11
C GLU A 66 0.07 -18.46 -5.43
N PHE A 67 -0.82 -17.57 -5.80
CA PHE A 67 -1.05 -16.29 -5.16
C PHE A 67 -2.54 -15.95 -5.20
N GLN A 68 -2.94 -15.06 -4.30
CA GLN A 68 -4.32 -14.60 -4.21
C GLN A 68 -4.39 -13.08 -4.23
N PHE A 69 -5.47 -12.55 -4.82
CA PHE A 69 -5.79 -11.14 -4.73
C PHE A 69 -6.59 -10.87 -3.45
N GLY A 70 -6.05 -10.01 -2.59
CA GLY A 70 -6.77 -9.52 -1.42
C GLY A 70 -7.56 -8.24 -1.70
N SER A 71 -8.34 -7.82 -0.71
CA SER A 71 -8.88 -6.47 -0.68
C SER A 71 -7.74 -5.47 -0.49
N ILE A 72 -7.75 -4.36 -1.25
CA ILE A 72 -6.64 -3.40 -1.26
C ILE A 72 -7.11 -2.05 -0.73
N VAL A 73 -6.37 -1.48 0.21
CA VAL A 73 -6.41 -0.07 0.56
C VAL A 73 -5.27 0.62 -0.16
N ASN A 74 -5.60 1.41 -1.17
CA ASN A 74 -4.62 2.09 -2.00
C ASN A 74 -4.44 3.55 -1.56
N ARG A 75 -3.23 3.86 -1.10
CA ARG A 75 -2.70 5.21 -0.84
C ARG A 75 -1.33 5.33 -1.50
N SER A 76 -1.25 4.89 -2.77
CA SER A 76 0.03 4.79 -3.50
C SER A 76 0.94 5.99 -3.28
N PRO A 77 2.23 5.73 -3.00
CA PRO A 77 2.95 4.46 -3.03
C PRO A 77 2.75 3.56 -1.80
N ALA A 78 1.99 3.97 -0.78
CA ALA A 78 1.63 3.10 0.33
C ALA A 78 0.41 2.23 -0.03
N VAL A 79 0.55 0.92 0.02
CA VAL A 79 -0.50 -0.05 -0.32
C VAL A 79 -0.64 -1.08 0.79
N ILE A 80 -1.87 -1.37 1.20
CA ILE A 80 -2.18 -2.41 2.18
C ILE A 80 -3.02 -3.48 1.50
N SER A 81 -2.54 -4.71 1.48
CA SER A 81 -3.29 -5.87 1.00
C SER A 81 -3.83 -6.67 2.18
N ILE A 82 -5.07 -7.11 2.08
CA ILE A 82 -5.80 -7.84 3.11
C ILE A 82 -6.25 -9.16 2.50
N SER A 83 -5.67 -10.27 2.95
CA SER A 83 -6.13 -11.62 2.59
C SER A 83 -6.90 -12.23 3.75
N THR A 84 -7.95 -12.96 3.45
CA THR A 84 -8.72 -13.79 4.39
C THR A 84 -8.66 -15.27 4.01
N ASP A 85 -7.71 -15.62 3.12
CA ASP A 85 -7.53 -16.99 2.61
C ASP A 85 -8.82 -17.62 2.06
N GLY A 86 -9.64 -16.81 1.39
CA GLY A 86 -10.93 -17.24 0.86
C GLY A 86 -12.03 -17.45 1.90
N ALA A 87 -11.73 -17.34 3.22
CA ALA A 87 -12.67 -17.67 4.28
C ALA A 87 -13.96 -16.83 4.25
N ALA A 88 -13.86 -15.54 3.96
CA ALA A 88 -15.02 -14.66 3.87
C ALA A 88 -14.72 -13.36 3.10
N PRO A 89 -15.15 -13.22 1.86
CA PRO A 89 -14.96 -11.97 1.08
C PRO A 89 -15.54 -10.73 1.76
N ILE A 90 -16.70 -10.87 2.43
CA ILE A 90 -17.35 -9.79 3.18
C ILE A 90 -16.48 -9.33 4.37
N LEU A 91 -15.79 -10.26 5.05
CA LEU A 91 -14.88 -9.93 6.14
C LEU A 91 -13.70 -9.09 5.63
N GLY A 92 -13.08 -9.49 4.52
CA GLY A 92 -12.00 -8.73 3.87
C GLY A 92 -12.44 -7.30 3.52
N GLN A 93 -13.64 -7.14 2.98
CA GLN A 93 -14.22 -5.82 2.68
C GLN A 93 -14.52 -5.00 3.93
N ALA A 94 -14.99 -5.64 5.00
CA ALA A 94 -15.26 -4.96 6.27
C ALA A 94 -13.96 -4.44 6.93
N ILE A 95 -12.91 -5.27 6.93
CA ILE A 95 -11.57 -4.89 7.41
C ILE A 95 -11.02 -3.74 6.56
N ARG A 96 -11.11 -3.85 5.22
CA ARG A 96 -10.69 -2.79 4.31
C ARG A 96 -11.34 -1.46 4.66
N ARG A 97 -12.67 -1.41 4.80
CA ARG A 97 -13.40 -0.17 5.15
C ARG A 97 -12.94 0.43 6.48
N ARG A 98 -12.67 -0.40 7.50
CA ARG A 98 -12.14 0.08 8.77
C ARG A 98 -10.75 0.67 8.64
N ILE A 99 -9.86 0.03 7.88
CA ILE A 99 -8.52 0.54 7.62
C ILE A 99 -8.60 1.85 6.82
N GLU A 100 -9.46 1.94 5.80
CA GLU A 100 -9.66 3.17 5.02
C GLU A 100 -10.10 4.36 5.88
N THR A 101 -10.88 4.11 6.95
CA THR A 101 -11.28 5.14 7.91
C THR A 101 -10.09 5.64 8.75
N LEU A 102 -9.14 4.76 9.07
CA LEU A 102 -7.96 5.09 9.88
C LEU A 102 -6.87 5.79 9.06
N ILE A 103 -6.78 5.48 7.77
CA ILE A 103 -5.72 5.97 6.88
C ILE A 103 -6.27 7.04 5.96
N PRO A 104 -5.95 8.32 6.21
CA PRO A 104 -6.48 9.43 5.41
C PRO A 104 -5.97 9.38 3.97
N PRO A 105 -6.75 9.89 2.99
CA PRO A 105 -6.30 10.05 1.60
C PRO A 105 -5.00 10.84 1.46
N ALA A 106 -4.78 11.84 2.31
CA ALA A 106 -3.58 12.67 2.37
C ALA A 106 -2.28 11.85 2.51
N LEU A 107 -2.36 10.63 3.06
CA LEU A 107 -1.19 9.75 3.18
C LEU A 107 -0.53 9.45 1.83
N ALA A 108 -1.30 9.44 0.72
CA ALA A 108 -0.73 9.24 -0.62
C ALA A 108 0.28 10.32 -0.98
N GLY A 109 -0.07 11.60 -0.78
CA GLY A 109 0.83 12.74 -1.02
C GLY A 109 2.07 12.69 -0.12
N TRP A 110 1.88 12.36 1.16
CA TRP A 110 3.00 12.20 2.09
C TRP A 110 3.93 11.05 1.73
N ALA A 111 3.39 9.92 1.28
CA ALA A 111 4.20 8.77 0.87
C ALA A 111 5.00 9.07 -0.41
N GLN A 112 4.43 9.80 -1.37
CA GLN A 112 5.17 10.30 -2.55
C GLN A 112 6.27 11.27 -2.13
N LEU A 113 5.95 12.19 -1.23
CA LEU A 113 6.92 13.15 -0.70
C LEU A 113 8.08 12.45 0.01
N ALA A 114 7.80 11.42 0.81
CA ALA A 114 8.82 10.60 1.46
C ALA A 114 9.80 9.98 0.46
N GLN A 115 9.31 9.46 -0.67
CA GLN A 115 10.17 8.93 -1.74
C GLN A 115 11.07 10.02 -2.33
N THR A 116 10.52 11.20 -2.56
CA THR A 116 11.24 12.32 -3.16
C THR A 116 12.37 12.83 -2.26
N ILE A 117 12.11 12.99 -0.95
CA ILE A 117 13.09 13.58 -0.02
C ILE A 117 14.05 12.55 0.59
N ARG A 118 13.80 11.25 0.43
CA ARG A 118 14.55 10.17 1.10
C ARG A 118 16.06 10.29 0.91
N ASN A 119 16.51 10.55 -0.31
CA ASN A 119 17.93 10.63 -0.61
C ASN A 119 18.56 11.85 0.06
N ALA A 120 17.94 13.03 -0.03
CA ALA A 120 18.41 14.23 0.63
C ALA A 120 18.51 14.07 2.16
N VAL A 121 17.51 13.44 2.78
CA VAL A 121 17.52 13.12 4.21
C VAL A 121 18.68 12.17 4.57
N ASN A 122 18.92 11.14 3.73
CA ASN A 122 20.00 10.19 3.97
C ASN A 122 21.40 10.78 3.78
N GLU A 123 21.55 11.76 2.91
CA GLU A 123 22.81 12.49 2.71
C GLU A 123 23.09 13.49 3.83
N CYS A 124 22.03 14.13 4.36
CA CYS A 124 22.16 15.17 5.38
C CYS A 124 22.28 14.63 6.81
N LEU A 125 21.61 13.52 7.14
CA LEU A 125 21.51 13.01 8.50
C LEU A 125 22.29 11.72 8.70
N LEU A 126 22.96 11.64 9.86
CA LEU A 126 23.62 10.41 10.29
C LEU A 126 22.62 9.28 10.53
N PRO A 127 22.96 8.03 10.18
CA PRO A 127 22.14 6.87 10.52
C PRO A 127 21.88 6.79 12.04
N GLY A 128 20.74 6.23 12.42
CA GLY A 128 20.33 6.08 13.81
C GLY A 128 19.46 7.23 14.30
N ALA A 129 19.81 7.86 15.42
CA ALA A 129 18.92 8.78 16.14
C ALA A 129 18.44 9.99 15.31
N GLN A 130 19.32 10.56 14.47
CA GLN A 130 18.94 11.73 13.67
C GLN A 130 17.88 11.40 12.61
N ARG A 131 18.10 10.32 11.83
CA ARG A 131 17.12 9.87 10.82
C ARG A 131 15.82 9.43 11.47
N ARG A 132 15.90 8.76 12.62
CA ARG A 132 14.73 8.32 13.36
C ARG A 132 13.89 9.53 13.81
N ALA A 133 14.50 10.53 14.44
CA ALA A 133 13.81 11.73 14.88
C ALA A 133 13.13 12.48 13.72
N PHE A 134 13.79 12.55 12.55
CA PHE A 134 13.20 13.13 11.37
C PHE A 134 11.95 12.36 10.91
N TRP A 135 12.06 11.03 10.75
CA TRP A 135 10.95 10.24 10.25
C TRP A 135 9.79 10.11 11.25
N GLU A 136 10.05 10.12 12.55
CA GLU A 136 8.99 10.20 13.57
C GLU A 136 8.18 11.49 13.43
N SER A 137 8.85 12.64 13.34
CA SER A 137 8.18 13.91 13.09
C SER A 137 7.44 13.99 11.76
N PHE A 138 8.01 13.38 10.70
CA PHE A 138 7.36 13.26 9.40
C PHE A 138 6.07 12.46 9.49
N VAL A 139 6.09 11.31 10.17
CA VAL A 139 4.91 10.43 10.35
C VAL A 139 3.80 11.14 11.11
N ASP A 140 4.12 11.91 12.16
CA ASP A 140 3.13 12.72 12.88
C ASP A 140 2.35 13.67 11.96
N ARG A 141 3.03 14.25 10.96
CA ARG A 141 2.41 15.13 9.95
C ARG A 141 1.60 14.34 8.90
N ALA A 142 2.06 13.15 8.52
CA ALA A 142 1.50 12.38 7.43
C ALA A 142 0.06 11.89 7.68
N PHE A 143 -0.36 11.80 8.93
CA PHE A 143 -1.73 11.47 9.31
C PHE A 143 -2.61 12.72 9.54
N GLY A 144 -2.10 13.90 9.23
CA GLY A 144 -2.82 15.17 9.31
C GLY A 144 -3.37 15.64 7.97
N ALA A 145 -3.13 16.92 7.66
CA ALA A 145 -3.54 17.56 6.40
C ALA A 145 -2.63 17.14 5.24
N GLU A 146 -3.09 17.36 4.00
CA GLU A 146 -2.27 17.13 2.80
C GLU A 146 -1.01 18.01 2.80
N PRO A 147 0.10 17.51 2.22
CA PRO A 147 1.30 18.32 2.08
C PRO A 147 1.04 19.52 1.17
N GLN A 148 1.55 20.67 1.56
CA GLN A 148 1.45 21.92 0.81
C GLN A 148 2.71 22.14 -0.04
N GLN A 149 2.71 23.18 -0.89
CA GLN A 149 3.85 23.48 -1.77
C GLN A 149 5.15 23.78 -1.01
N ASP A 150 5.07 24.39 0.16
CA ASP A 150 6.18 24.75 1.04
C ASP A 150 6.67 23.60 1.94
N THR A 151 5.93 22.48 1.97
CA THR A 151 6.23 21.36 2.87
C THR A 151 7.62 20.75 2.62
N VAL A 152 8.08 20.72 1.38
CA VAL A 152 9.43 20.22 1.04
C VAL A 152 10.51 21.10 1.68
N GLU A 153 10.39 22.42 1.53
CA GLU A 153 11.34 23.38 2.08
C GLU A 153 11.38 23.31 3.60
N ASP A 154 10.21 23.19 4.23
CA ASP A 154 10.11 23.03 5.69
C ASP A 154 10.79 21.74 6.18
N LEU A 155 10.61 20.63 5.49
CA LEU A 155 11.24 19.36 5.84
C LEU A 155 12.76 19.41 5.65
N LEU A 156 13.25 20.04 4.59
CA LEU A 156 14.69 20.22 4.37
C LEU A 156 15.30 21.15 5.42
N ARG A 157 14.59 22.22 5.82
CA ARG A 157 14.99 23.08 6.93
C ARG A 157 15.10 22.29 8.24
N GLN A 158 14.08 21.51 8.58
CA GLN A 158 14.08 20.63 9.76
C GLN A 158 15.25 19.64 9.74
N THR A 159 15.57 19.08 8.56
CA THR A 159 16.73 18.20 8.39
C THR A 159 18.04 18.91 8.79
N ASN A 160 18.22 20.16 8.37
CA ASN A 160 19.39 20.96 8.74
C ASN A 160 19.44 21.30 10.24
N GLU A 161 18.31 21.57 10.87
CA GLU A 161 18.20 21.81 12.31
C GLU A 161 18.59 20.57 13.11
N ILE A 162 18.11 19.38 12.73
CA ILE A 162 18.48 18.10 13.35
C ILE A 162 19.99 17.84 13.19
N ARG A 163 20.56 18.09 12.01
CA ARG A 163 22.00 17.96 11.75
C ARG A 163 22.85 18.87 12.63
N ALA A 164 22.40 20.10 12.85
CA ALA A 164 23.09 21.08 13.70
C ALA A 164 23.00 20.76 15.20
N GLY A 165 22.36 19.67 15.59
CA GLY A 165 22.17 19.30 17.00
C GLY A 165 21.04 20.06 17.69
N GLY A 166 20.24 20.82 16.94
CA GLY A 166 19.15 21.68 17.47
C GLY A 166 17.90 20.88 17.92
N SER A 167 17.83 19.61 17.63
CA SER A 167 16.68 18.78 18.03
C SER A 167 17.01 17.87 19.22
N ARG A 168 17.27 18.44 20.35
CA ARG A 168 16.81 17.79 21.60
C ARG A 168 15.31 18.09 21.66
N GLY A 169 14.49 17.08 21.27
CA GLY A 169 13.05 17.23 21.26
C GLY A 169 12.57 17.81 22.58
N GLN A 170 12.01 18.99 22.53
CA GLN A 170 11.19 19.45 23.66
C GLN A 170 10.11 18.40 23.82
N GLY A 171 10.07 17.73 24.98
CA GLY A 171 9.07 16.74 25.28
C GLY A 171 7.68 17.35 25.00
N ARG A 172 6.86 16.65 24.24
CA ARG A 172 5.51 17.08 23.92
C ARG A 172 4.56 16.55 24.97
N VAL A 173 3.82 17.41 25.62
CA VAL A 173 2.71 17.03 26.51
C VAL A 173 1.43 17.11 25.70
N THR A 174 0.73 15.97 25.56
CA THR A 174 -0.58 15.92 24.91
C THR A 174 -1.62 15.59 25.97
N LEU A 175 -2.59 16.49 26.14
CA LEU A 175 -3.73 16.26 27.01
C LEU A 175 -4.84 15.58 26.21
N VAL A 176 -5.27 14.42 26.66
CA VAL A 176 -6.35 13.63 26.06
C VAL A 176 -7.51 13.56 27.04
N GLY A 177 -8.64 14.18 26.67
CA GLY A 177 -9.89 14.06 27.42
C GLY A 177 -10.59 12.75 27.03
N ALA A 178 -10.68 11.80 27.95
CA ALA A 178 -11.35 10.50 27.70
C ALA A 178 -12.86 10.52 28.06
N GLY A 179 -13.32 11.48 28.87
CA GLY A 179 -14.68 11.48 29.42
C GLY A 179 -14.93 10.31 30.41
N PRO A 180 -16.08 10.25 31.04
CA PRO A 180 -16.46 9.17 31.98
C PRO A 180 -17.17 7.99 31.26
N GLY A 181 -17.05 7.86 29.93
CA GLY A 181 -17.78 6.87 29.15
C GLY A 181 -16.95 5.70 28.65
N ASP A 182 -17.53 4.97 27.71
CA ASP A 182 -16.91 3.84 27.04
C ASP A 182 -15.63 4.26 26.27
N ALA A 183 -14.59 3.46 26.39
CA ALA A 183 -13.33 3.67 25.67
C ALA A 183 -13.50 3.70 24.13
N GLU A 184 -14.53 3.05 23.60
CA GLU A 184 -14.87 3.09 22.17
C GLU A 184 -15.38 4.47 21.70
N LEU A 185 -15.72 5.38 22.61
CA LEU A 185 -16.12 6.75 22.32
C LEU A 185 -14.94 7.72 22.17
N LEU A 186 -13.71 7.25 22.34
CA LEU A 186 -12.52 8.05 22.07
C LEU A 186 -12.47 8.47 20.60
N THR A 187 -12.16 9.75 20.39
CA THR A 187 -11.92 10.20 19.00
C THR A 187 -10.65 9.56 18.42
N LEU A 188 -10.60 9.35 17.11
CA LEU A 188 -9.40 8.83 16.44
C LEU A 188 -8.15 9.68 16.74
N LYS A 189 -8.32 10.99 16.96
CA LYS A 189 -7.23 11.89 17.35
C LYS A 189 -6.73 11.57 18.77
N ALA A 190 -7.62 11.24 19.69
CA ALA A 190 -7.25 10.84 21.05
C ALA A 190 -6.50 9.50 21.04
N VAL A 191 -7.00 8.51 20.29
CA VAL A 191 -6.35 7.20 20.14
C VAL A 191 -4.92 7.35 19.57
N ARG A 192 -4.74 8.17 18.53
CA ARG A 192 -3.41 8.43 17.93
C ARG A 192 -2.45 9.15 18.90
N ALA A 193 -2.96 9.95 19.81
CA ALA A 193 -2.13 10.66 20.78
C ALA A 193 -1.68 9.76 21.95
N LEU A 194 -2.30 8.60 22.13
CA LEU A 194 -1.97 7.61 23.16
C LEU A 194 -1.01 6.51 22.65
N GLN A 195 -0.80 6.40 21.36
CA GLN A 195 0.15 5.49 20.69
C GLN A 195 1.53 6.12 20.57
#